data_9e9c339247e63906b97e3f4dbacd51d1
#
_entry.id   9e9c339247e63906b97e3f4dbacd51d1
#
_cell.length_a   1.000
_cell.length_b   1.000
_cell.length_c   1.000
_cell.angle_alpha   90.00
_cell.angle_beta   90.00
_cell.angle_gamma   90.00
#
_symmetry.space_group_name_H-M   'P 1'
#
loop_
_entity.id
_entity.type
_entity.pdbx_description
1 polymer ?
#
loop_
_entity_poly.entity_id
_entity_poly.type
_entity_poly.pdbx_seq_one_letter_code
_entity_poly.pdbx_strand_id
1 'polypeptide(L)'
;MSTTALHDSPFVRVWQRMRALLLARPWIGTETLIVGACLYFSLFANAVFWRAAAPQPLTQWQWALSLFLLVSAANGVWLTLLVWRRTARVVLSLLVVTSALAGHYMAAYGIYIDADMVRNVLHTDWREASELAGVDALLPLCATLPALAVIWRVRLR
;
A
#
# COMPACT_ATOMS: atom_id res chain seq x y z
N MET A 1 -52.22 0.55 0.49
CA MET A 1 -51.19 -0.17 -0.29
C MET A 1 -49.87 -0.03 0.49
N SER A 2 -49.38 -1.12 1.00
CA SER A 2 -48.42 -1.22 2.11
C SER A 2 -46.97 -0.86 1.69
N THR A 3 -46.40 0.10 2.35
CA THR A 3 -44.99 0.56 2.26
C THR A 3 -43.94 -0.46 2.73
N THR A 4 -44.39 -1.63 3.16
CA THR A 4 -43.52 -2.70 3.70
C THR A 4 -42.84 -3.56 2.63
N ALA A 5 -43.30 -3.56 1.39
CA ALA A 5 -42.75 -4.43 0.32
C ALA A 5 -41.42 -3.96 -0.28
N LEU A 6 -41.06 -2.69 -0.13
CA LEU A 6 -39.78 -2.14 -0.65
C LEU A 6 -38.58 -2.46 0.26
N HIS A 7 -38.85 -2.84 1.52
CA HIS A 7 -37.78 -3.10 2.50
C HIS A 7 -37.20 -4.53 2.41
N ASP A 8 -37.89 -5.46 1.73
CA ASP A 8 -37.51 -6.87 1.62
C ASP A 8 -36.87 -7.26 0.29
N SER A 9 -36.51 -6.26 -0.55
CA SER A 9 -35.90 -6.58 -1.84
C SER A 9 -34.53 -7.24 -1.61
N PRO A 10 -34.18 -8.28 -2.39
CA PRO A 10 -32.86 -8.94 -2.29
C PRO A 10 -31.73 -7.96 -2.47
N PHE A 11 -31.92 -6.89 -3.23
CA PHE A 11 -30.96 -5.81 -3.44
C PHE A 11 -30.70 -5.02 -2.15
N VAL A 12 -31.74 -4.65 -1.40
CA VAL A 12 -31.59 -3.94 -0.11
C VAL A 12 -30.86 -4.80 0.92
N ARG A 13 -31.14 -6.10 0.96
CA ARG A 13 -30.43 -7.04 1.85
C ARG A 13 -28.96 -7.20 1.48
N VAL A 14 -28.64 -7.28 0.21
CA VAL A 14 -27.24 -7.30 -0.27
C VAL A 14 -26.53 -5.99 0.07
N TRP A 15 -27.20 -4.86 -0.16
CA TRP A 15 -26.68 -3.53 0.17
C TRP A 15 -26.42 -3.37 1.68
N GLN A 16 -27.36 -3.79 2.51
CA GLN A 16 -27.23 -3.76 3.97
C GLN A 16 -26.09 -4.67 4.47
N ARG A 17 -25.94 -5.87 3.90
CA ARG A 17 -24.84 -6.77 4.20
C ARG A 17 -23.49 -6.19 3.78
N MET A 18 -23.41 -5.65 2.56
CA MET A 18 -22.20 -4.95 2.11
C MET A 18 -21.87 -3.76 3.01
N ARG A 19 -22.86 -2.94 3.35
CA ARG A 19 -22.70 -1.80 4.26
C ARG A 19 -22.29 -2.25 5.66
N ALA A 20 -22.85 -3.34 6.16
CA ALA A 20 -22.45 -3.91 7.46
C ALA A 20 -21.02 -4.46 7.42
N LEU A 21 -20.62 -5.14 6.36
CA LEU A 21 -19.24 -5.58 6.13
C LEU A 21 -18.30 -4.40 5.97
N LEU A 22 -18.75 -3.38 5.22
CA LEU A 22 -18.01 -2.14 5.05
C LEU A 22 -17.90 -1.34 6.37
N LEU A 23 -18.84 -1.40 7.28
CA LEU A 23 -18.85 -0.72 8.58
C LEU A 23 -18.25 -1.56 9.71
N ALA A 24 -18.17 -2.88 9.56
CA ALA A 24 -17.51 -3.74 10.53
C ALA A 24 -16.03 -3.36 10.64
N ARG A 25 -15.57 -3.10 11.85
CA ARG A 25 -14.15 -2.91 12.17
C ARG A 25 -13.59 -4.26 12.62
N PRO A 26 -12.97 -5.05 11.72
CA PRO A 26 -12.47 -6.35 12.09
C PRO A 26 -11.36 -6.21 13.13
N TRP A 27 -11.38 -7.10 14.12
CA TRP A 27 -10.26 -7.28 15.02
C TRP A 27 -9.21 -8.13 14.30
N ILE A 28 -8.05 -7.55 14.05
CA ILE A 28 -6.96 -8.24 13.37
C ILE A 28 -5.73 -8.19 14.27
N GLY A 29 -5.04 -9.32 14.36
CA GLY A 29 -3.75 -9.38 15.04
C GLY A 29 -2.72 -8.50 14.32
N THR A 30 -1.79 -7.93 15.08
CA THR A 30 -0.68 -7.15 14.51
C THR A 30 0.09 -7.97 13.47
N GLU A 31 0.25 -9.27 13.71
CA GLU A 31 0.90 -10.22 12.81
C GLU A 31 0.21 -10.31 11.44
N THR A 32 -1.12 -10.43 11.44
CA THR A 32 -1.91 -10.48 10.20
C THR A 32 -1.80 -9.17 9.42
N LEU A 33 -1.74 -8.04 10.13
CA LEU A 33 -1.54 -6.74 9.49
C LEU A 33 -0.14 -6.64 8.88
N ILE A 34 0.90 -7.14 9.56
CA ILE A 34 2.28 -7.18 9.04
C ILE A 34 2.34 -8.06 7.79
N VAL A 35 1.73 -9.25 7.81
CA VAL A 35 1.67 -10.14 6.63
C VAL A 35 0.97 -9.45 5.46
N GLY A 36 -0.18 -8.82 5.70
CA GLY A 36 -0.90 -8.07 4.68
C GLY A 36 -0.08 -6.90 4.11
N ALA A 37 0.61 -6.15 4.98
CA ALA A 37 1.50 -5.09 4.57
C ALA A 37 2.72 -5.62 3.78
N CYS A 38 3.29 -6.74 4.22
CA CYS A 38 4.39 -7.41 3.52
C CYS A 38 4.00 -7.78 2.08
N LEU A 39 2.83 -8.39 1.90
CA LEU A 39 2.30 -8.71 0.57
C LEU A 39 2.03 -7.44 -0.26
N TYR A 40 1.47 -6.41 0.35
CA TYR A 40 1.24 -5.13 -0.32
C TYR A 40 2.54 -4.52 -0.83
N PHE A 41 3.55 -4.41 0.03
CA PHE A 41 4.85 -3.84 -0.36
C PHE A 41 5.57 -4.70 -1.39
N SER A 42 5.50 -6.04 -1.25
CA SER A 42 6.16 -6.94 -2.20
C SER A 42 5.51 -6.91 -3.58
N LEU A 43 4.20 -6.75 -3.69
CA LEU A 43 3.48 -6.79 -4.96
C LEU A 43 3.35 -5.40 -5.61
N PHE A 44 2.89 -4.41 -4.84
CA PHE A 44 2.46 -3.12 -5.40
C PHE A 44 3.52 -2.03 -5.30
N ALA A 45 4.25 -1.95 -4.19
CA ALA A 45 5.22 -0.88 -3.99
C ALA A 45 6.51 -1.07 -4.82
N ASN A 46 6.77 -2.28 -5.31
CA ASN A 46 7.98 -2.64 -6.03
C ASN A 46 7.76 -2.85 -7.55
N ALA A 47 6.77 -2.20 -8.16
CA ALA A 47 6.42 -2.40 -9.56
C ALA A 47 7.60 -2.12 -10.52
N VAL A 48 8.39 -1.08 -10.25
CA VAL A 48 9.58 -0.74 -11.06
C VAL A 48 10.64 -1.84 -10.94
N PHE A 49 10.88 -2.32 -9.72
CA PHE A 49 11.79 -3.43 -9.47
C PHE A 49 11.37 -4.71 -10.23
N TRP A 50 10.07 -5.07 -10.19
CA TRP A 50 9.58 -6.27 -10.85
C TRP A 50 9.73 -6.21 -12.37
N ARG A 51 9.51 -5.04 -12.98
CA ARG A 51 9.74 -4.85 -14.42
C ARG A 51 11.19 -5.09 -14.83
N ALA A 52 12.13 -4.71 -13.96
CA ALA A 52 13.56 -4.89 -14.22
C ALA A 52 14.05 -6.30 -13.90
N ALA A 53 13.63 -6.87 -12.77
CA ALA A 53 14.16 -8.11 -12.22
C ALA A 53 13.48 -9.38 -12.76
N ALA A 54 12.20 -9.29 -13.16
CA ALA A 54 11.43 -10.40 -13.72
C ALA A 54 10.59 -9.96 -14.92
N PRO A 55 11.21 -9.58 -16.06
CA PRO A 55 10.50 -9.08 -17.22
C PRO A 55 9.56 -10.10 -17.86
N GLN A 56 9.82 -11.38 -17.66
CA GLN A 56 9.01 -12.52 -18.17
C GLN A 56 8.63 -13.49 -17.03
N PRO A 57 7.76 -13.05 -16.09
CA PRO A 57 7.50 -13.85 -14.89
C PRO A 57 6.82 -15.20 -15.18
N LEU A 58 6.07 -15.31 -16.27
CA LEU A 58 5.40 -16.57 -16.64
C LEU A 58 6.37 -17.61 -17.21
N THR A 59 7.37 -17.17 -17.95
CA THR A 59 8.39 -18.06 -18.55
C THR A 59 9.43 -18.48 -17.52
N GLN A 60 9.77 -17.55 -16.61
CA GLN A 60 10.78 -17.76 -15.57
C GLN A 60 10.12 -17.78 -14.17
N TRP A 61 9.05 -18.54 -14.03
CA TRP A 61 8.23 -18.52 -12.82
C TRP A 61 9.01 -18.94 -11.56
N GLN A 62 9.96 -19.87 -11.68
CA GLN A 62 10.80 -20.30 -10.54
C GLN A 62 11.68 -19.14 -10.03
N TRP A 63 12.29 -18.41 -10.96
CA TRP A 63 13.07 -17.21 -10.63
C TRP A 63 12.21 -16.13 -10.01
N ALA A 64 11.07 -15.82 -10.62
CA ALA A 64 10.13 -14.84 -10.12
C ALA A 64 9.61 -15.19 -8.72
N LEU A 65 9.31 -16.48 -8.48
CA LEU A 65 8.85 -16.96 -7.16
C LEU A 65 9.96 -16.86 -6.12
N SER A 66 11.18 -17.28 -6.43
CA SER A 66 12.32 -17.21 -5.50
C SER A 66 12.61 -15.75 -5.11
N LEU A 67 12.59 -14.87 -6.09
CA LEU A 67 12.78 -13.44 -5.87
C LEU A 67 11.65 -12.82 -5.05
N PHE A 68 10.40 -13.21 -5.32
CA PHE A 68 9.24 -12.78 -4.54
C PHE A 68 9.34 -13.22 -3.08
N LEU A 69 9.74 -14.45 -2.82
CA LEU A 69 9.93 -14.96 -1.47
C LEU A 69 11.05 -14.20 -0.75
N LEU A 70 12.17 -13.93 -1.45
CA LEU A 70 13.29 -13.16 -0.89
C LEU A 70 12.86 -11.73 -0.52
N VAL A 71 12.21 -11.02 -1.43
CA VAL A 71 11.72 -9.65 -1.19
C VAL A 71 10.67 -9.63 -0.09
N SER A 72 9.77 -10.62 -0.06
CA SER A 72 8.75 -10.74 0.98
C SER A 72 9.38 -11.05 2.34
N ALA A 73 10.38 -11.90 2.40
CA ALA A 73 11.12 -12.18 3.64
C ALA A 73 11.84 -10.93 4.16
N ALA A 74 12.53 -10.20 3.29
CA ALA A 74 13.19 -8.95 3.65
C ALA A 74 12.20 -7.90 4.16
N ASN A 75 11.08 -7.68 3.45
CA ASN A 75 10.01 -6.79 3.90
C ASN A 75 9.42 -7.25 5.24
N GLY A 76 9.21 -8.56 5.42
CA GLY A 76 8.70 -9.14 6.66
C GLY A 76 9.61 -8.84 7.86
N VAL A 77 10.93 -9.01 7.70
CA VAL A 77 11.91 -8.67 8.75
C VAL A 77 11.84 -7.19 9.10
N TRP A 78 11.91 -6.30 8.10
CA TRP A 78 11.86 -4.85 8.32
C TRP A 78 10.55 -4.41 8.96
N LEU A 79 9.41 -4.90 8.48
CA LEU A 79 8.12 -4.55 9.06
C LEU A 79 7.97 -5.07 10.49
N THR A 80 8.47 -6.26 10.80
CA THR A 80 8.43 -6.80 12.17
C THR A 80 9.26 -5.96 13.13
N LEU A 81 10.39 -5.41 12.68
CA LEU A 81 11.23 -4.53 13.50
C LEU A 81 10.62 -3.13 13.70
N LEU A 82 9.96 -2.59 12.66
CA LEU A 82 9.45 -1.21 12.66
C LEU A 82 8.02 -1.09 13.18
N VAL A 83 7.18 -2.12 12.96
CA VAL A 83 5.75 -2.09 13.23
C VAL A 83 5.46 -2.66 14.61
N TRP A 84 5.24 -1.76 15.57
CA TRP A 84 4.76 -2.13 16.89
C TRP A 84 3.27 -1.82 16.99
N ARG A 85 2.52 -2.55 17.82
CA ARG A 85 1.06 -2.40 17.98
C ARG A 85 0.59 -0.95 18.14
N ARG A 86 1.34 -0.13 18.87
CA ARG A 86 0.98 1.29 19.11
C ARG A 86 1.31 2.20 17.93
N THR A 87 2.38 1.90 17.21
CA THR A 87 2.90 2.72 16.10
C THR A 87 2.47 2.20 14.73
N ALA A 88 1.94 0.97 14.66
CA ALA A 88 1.60 0.27 13.43
C ALA A 88 0.87 1.13 12.39
N ARG A 89 -0.18 1.84 12.81
CA ARG A 89 -0.97 2.66 11.90
C ARG A 89 -0.16 3.80 11.31
N VAL A 90 0.58 4.51 12.14
CA VAL A 90 1.38 5.67 11.71
C VAL A 90 2.52 5.22 10.81
N VAL A 91 3.28 4.21 11.25
CA VAL A 91 4.42 3.66 10.50
C VAL A 91 3.97 3.10 9.15
N LEU A 92 2.92 2.27 9.12
CA LEU A 92 2.42 1.72 7.86
C LEU A 92 1.85 2.79 6.94
N SER A 93 1.13 3.79 7.48
CA SER A 93 0.63 4.89 6.66
C SER A 93 1.77 5.69 6.04
N LEU A 94 2.81 5.99 6.82
CA LEU A 94 4.00 6.68 6.33
C LEU A 94 4.68 5.86 5.23
N LEU A 95 4.90 4.57 5.46
CA LEU A 95 5.54 3.68 4.47
C LEU A 95 4.72 3.55 3.18
N VAL A 96 3.40 3.44 3.28
CA VAL A 96 2.50 3.36 2.11
C VAL A 96 2.59 4.65 1.28
N VAL A 97 2.50 5.81 1.91
CA VAL A 97 2.58 7.10 1.22
C VAL A 97 3.96 7.29 0.59
N THR A 98 5.02 7.07 1.37
CA THR A 98 6.40 7.25 0.89
C THR A 98 6.72 6.30 -0.27
N SER A 99 6.31 5.03 -0.17
CA SER A 99 6.56 4.06 -1.25
C SER A 99 5.78 4.37 -2.53
N ALA A 100 4.56 4.91 -2.41
CA ALA A 100 3.77 5.30 -3.57
C ALA A 100 4.37 6.51 -4.29
N LEU A 101 4.80 7.53 -3.53
CA LEU A 101 5.50 8.68 -4.09
C LEU A 101 6.83 8.27 -4.72
N ALA A 102 7.65 7.50 -4.00
CA ALA A 102 8.91 7.00 -4.51
C ALA A 102 8.73 6.20 -5.82
N GLY A 103 7.79 5.26 -5.84
CA GLY A 103 7.48 4.48 -7.03
C GLY A 103 7.00 5.32 -8.21
N HIS A 104 6.20 6.35 -7.95
CA HIS A 104 5.76 7.29 -8.97
C HIS A 104 6.93 8.07 -9.58
N TYR A 105 7.76 8.68 -8.74
CA TYR A 105 8.90 9.46 -9.22
C TYR A 105 9.95 8.58 -9.91
N MET A 106 10.22 7.37 -9.39
CA MET A 106 11.09 6.42 -10.08
C MET A 106 10.57 6.06 -11.47
N ALA A 107 9.25 5.86 -11.61
CA ALA A 107 8.64 5.55 -12.89
C ALA A 107 8.61 6.74 -13.85
N ALA A 108 8.33 7.94 -13.34
CA ALA A 108 8.22 9.17 -14.14
C ALA A 108 9.58 9.66 -14.67
N TYR A 109 10.60 9.59 -13.83
CA TYR A 109 11.93 10.09 -14.17
C TYR A 109 12.90 9.00 -14.64
N GLY A 110 12.50 7.72 -14.59
CA GLY A 110 13.36 6.60 -14.98
C GLY A 110 14.60 6.42 -14.11
N ILE A 111 14.56 6.92 -12.88
CA ILE A 111 15.69 6.89 -11.94
C ILE A 111 15.41 5.94 -10.79
N TYR A 112 16.46 5.32 -10.27
CA TYR A 112 16.40 4.51 -9.07
C TYR A 112 16.81 5.33 -7.86
N ILE A 113 16.23 5.05 -6.70
CA ILE A 113 16.64 5.70 -5.44
C ILE A 113 17.98 5.12 -5.04
N ASP A 114 19.03 5.91 -5.24
CA ASP A 114 20.39 5.65 -4.79
C ASP A 114 20.80 6.62 -3.66
N ALA A 115 22.02 6.46 -3.16
CA ALA A 115 22.54 7.27 -2.06
C ALA A 115 22.65 8.76 -2.45
N ASP A 116 22.98 9.05 -3.70
CA ASP A 116 23.11 10.42 -4.19
C ASP A 116 21.74 11.09 -4.34
N MET A 117 20.73 10.34 -4.80
CA MET A 117 19.36 10.84 -4.84
C MET A 117 18.81 11.13 -3.44
N VAL A 118 19.05 10.23 -2.47
CA VAL A 118 18.66 10.50 -1.07
C VAL A 118 19.32 11.76 -0.54
N ARG A 119 20.62 11.94 -0.84
CA ARG A 119 21.35 13.16 -0.45
C ARG A 119 20.74 14.40 -1.11
N ASN A 120 20.43 14.34 -2.40
CA ASN A 120 19.80 15.45 -3.11
C ASN A 120 18.44 15.81 -2.51
N VAL A 121 17.59 14.81 -2.24
CA VAL A 121 16.29 15.04 -1.58
C VAL A 121 16.45 15.73 -0.21
N LEU A 122 17.46 15.33 0.57
CA LEU A 122 17.73 15.95 1.89
C LEU A 122 18.27 17.38 1.78
N HIS A 123 18.86 17.76 0.66
CA HIS A 123 19.36 19.10 0.38
C HIS A 123 18.41 19.96 -0.47
N THR A 124 17.30 19.38 -0.94
CA THR A 124 16.31 20.10 -1.75
C THR A 124 15.57 21.11 -0.89
N ASP A 125 15.55 22.36 -1.32
CA ASP A 125 14.81 23.44 -0.70
C ASP A 125 13.29 23.23 -0.83
N TRP A 126 12.52 23.75 0.15
CA TRP A 126 11.07 23.67 0.14
C TRP A 126 10.43 24.19 -1.15
N ARG A 127 11.03 25.18 -1.77
CA ARG A 127 10.57 25.76 -3.04
C ARG A 127 10.66 24.76 -4.18
N GLU A 128 11.81 24.11 -4.33
CA GLU A 128 12.02 23.06 -5.33
C GLU A 128 11.13 21.84 -5.05
N ALA A 129 11.03 21.44 -3.78
CA ALA A 129 10.15 20.34 -3.37
C ALA A 129 8.68 20.64 -3.70
N SER A 130 8.22 21.87 -3.54
CA SER A 130 6.84 22.26 -3.87
C SER A 130 6.57 22.31 -5.38
N GLU A 131 7.55 22.62 -6.21
CA GLU A 131 7.45 22.57 -7.68
C GLU A 131 7.37 21.10 -8.17
N LEU A 132 8.16 20.20 -7.55
CA LEU A 132 8.11 18.77 -7.84
C LEU A 132 6.82 18.10 -7.31
N ALA A 133 6.28 18.60 -6.21
CA ALA A 133 5.01 18.13 -5.62
C ALA A 133 3.77 18.65 -6.37
N GLY A 134 3.86 18.84 -7.67
CA GLY A 134 2.79 19.29 -8.54
C GLY A 134 1.56 18.35 -8.55
N VAL A 135 0.63 18.64 -9.44
CA VAL A 135 -0.62 17.87 -9.63
C VAL A 135 -0.36 16.37 -9.85
N ASP A 136 0.78 16.03 -10.42
CA ASP A 136 1.19 14.65 -10.71
C ASP A 136 1.37 13.79 -9.44
N ALA A 137 1.74 14.40 -8.30
CA ALA A 137 1.84 13.70 -7.02
C ALA A 137 0.47 13.31 -6.43
N LEU A 138 -0.62 13.95 -6.87
CA LEU A 138 -1.96 13.64 -6.38
C LEU A 138 -2.42 12.25 -6.79
N LEU A 139 -2.06 11.80 -7.98
CA LEU A 139 -2.45 10.49 -8.50
C LEU A 139 -1.94 9.33 -7.61
N PRO A 140 -0.63 9.21 -7.30
CA PRO A 140 -0.14 8.18 -6.40
C PRO A 140 -0.70 8.33 -4.98
N LEU A 141 -0.91 9.56 -4.48
CA LEU A 141 -1.54 9.77 -3.18
C LEU A 141 -2.98 9.26 -3.15
N CYS A 142 -3.78 9.55 -4.17
CA CYS A 142 -5.14 8.99 -4.28
C CYS A 142 -5.13 7.46 -4.35
N ALA A 143 -4.16 6.86 -5.02
CA ALA A 143 -4.01 5.41 -5.10
C ALA A 143 -3.69 4.76 -3.74
N THR A 144 -3.15 5.50 -2.77
CA THR A 144 -2.92 5.00 -1.41
C THR A 144 -4.17 4.97 -0.53
N LEU A 145 -5.20 5.72 -0.85
CA LEU A 145 -6.40 5.88 -0.01
C LEU A 145 -7.05 4.55 0.40
N PRO A 146 -7.21 3.55 -0.48
CA PRO A 146 -7.77 2.26 -0.08
C PRO A 146 -6.92 1.55 0.98
N ALA A 147 -5.58 1.56 0.82
CA ALA A 147 -4.67 0.95 1.77
C ALA A 147 -4.70 1.68 3.12
N LEU A 148 -4.68 3.01 3.11
CA LEU A 148 -4.83 3.83 4.31
C LEU A 148 -6.17 3.57 4.99
N ALA A 149 -7.27 3.51 4.23
CA ALA A 149 -8.59 3.20 4.78
C ALA A 149 -8.60 1.83 5.49
N VAL A 150 -7.96 0.81 4.94
CA VAL A 150 -7.83 -0.50 5.57
C VAL A 150 -7.02 -0.40 6.88
N ILE A 151 -5.85 0.25 6.86
CA ILE A 151 -4.96 0.40 8.02
C ILE A 151 -5.70 1.09 9.20
N TRP A 152 -6.44 2.15 8.93
CA TRP A 152 -7.13 2.92 9.98
C TRP A 152 -8.44 2.28 10.43
N ARG A 153 -9.04 1.44 9.60
CA ARG A 153 -10.28 0.75 9.92
C ARG A 153 -10.09 -0.44 10.84
N VAL A 154 -8.96 -1.13 10.71
CA VAL A 154 -8.64 -2.33 11.49
C VAL A 154 -8.46 -1.99 12.97
N ARG A 155 -9.07 -2.80 13.86
CA ARG A 155 -8.81 -2.78 15.30
C ARG A 155 -7.69 -3.77 15.61
N LEU A 156 -6.57 -3.27 16.08
CA LEU A 156 -5.42 -4.09 16.47
C LEU A 156 -5.67 -4.73 17.84
N ARG A 157 -5.50 -6.04 17.88
CA ARG A 157 -5.55 -6.85 19.10
C ARG A 157 -4.14 -7.15 19.61
#